data_974b11b8898044a0e4ecdee1cd50c721
#
_entry.id   974b11b8898044a0e4ecdee1cd50c721
#
_cell.length_a   1.000
_cell.length_b   1.000
_cell.length_c   1.000
_cell.angle_alpha   90.00
_cell.angle_beta   90.00
_cell.angle_gamma   90.00
#
_symmetry.space_group_name_H-M   'P 1'
#
loop_
_entity.id
_entity.type
_entity.pdbx_description
1 polymer ?
#
loop_
_entity_poly.entity_id
_entity_poly.type
_entity_poly.pdbx_seq_one_letter_code
_entity_poly.pdbx_strand_id
1 'polypeptide(L)' 'MKKVISACIDQIIEFDSEHEVDKLIDFLKSRKQRYTVIWKNTLNNGKVQIRIKKQYNNNDLMV' A
#
# COMPACT_ATOMS: atom_id res chain seq x y z
N MET A 1 6.15 -25.50 16.25
CA MET A 1 6.81 -24.54 15.38
C MET A 1 5.80 -23.49 14.96
N LYS A 2 6.21 -22.22 14.99
CA LYS A 2 5.33 -21.14 14.63
C LYS A 2 5.30 -20.99 13.11
N LYS A 3 4.14 -20.71 12.56
CA LYS A 3 4.00 -20.53 11.15
C LYS A 3 3.18 -19.28 10.89
N VAL A 4 3.71 -18.37 10.09
CA VAL A 4 3.00 -17.17 9.72
C VAL A 4 2.28 -17.43 8.42
N ILE A 5 0.97 -17.44 8.46
CA ILE A 5 0.16 -17.72 7.29
C ILE A 5 0.04 -16.47 6.43
N SER A 6 -0.15 -15.34 7.06
CA SER A 6 -0.18 -14.10 6.31
C SER A 6 0.24 -12.97 7.24
N ALA A 7 0.82 -11.95 6.66
CA ALA A 7 1.22 -10.78 7.41
C ALA A 7 1.06 -9.56 6.51
N CYS A 8 0.37 -8.55 7.01
CA CYS A 8 0.10 -7.35 6.24
C CYS A 8 0.43 -6.13 7.05
N ILE A 9 0.81 -5.07 6.34
CA ILE A 9 1.00 -3.77 6.92
C ILE A 9 -0.19 -2.92 6.46
N ASP A 10 -0.91 -2.34 7.41
CA ASP A 10 -2.05 -1.49 7.12
C ASP A 10 -1.65 -0.07 7.49
N GLN A 11 -1.66 0.83 6.53
CA GLN A 11 -1.18 2.19 6.74
C GLN A 11 -2.15 3.20 6.18
N ILE A 12 -2.23 4.35 6.84
CA ILE A 12 -2.89 5.51 6.28
C ILE A 12 -1.78 6.52 6.00
N ILE A 13 -1.65 6.94 4.75
CA ILE A 13 -0.56 7.81 4.32
C ILE A 13 -1.15 9.07 3.69
N GLU A 14 -0.61 10.22 4.05
CA GLU A 14 -1.00 11.47 3.44
C GLU A 14 0.09 11.92 2.48
N PHE A 15 -0.31 12.29 1.27
CA PHE A 15 0.61 12.78 0.25
C PHE A 15 0.27 14.23 -0.08
N ASP A 16 1.26 14.97 -0.54
CA ASP A 16 1.06 16.37 -0.91
C ASP A 16 0.29 16.51 -2.22
N SER A 17 0.31 15.50 -3.06
CA SER A 17 -0.40 15.55 -4.33
C SER A 17 -0.72 14.14 -4.81
N GLU A 18 -1.61 14.06 -5.77
CA GLU A 18 -1.97 12.78 -6.34
C GLU A 18 -0.83 12.17 -7.12
N HIS A 19 0.05 12.99 -7.66
CA HIS A 19 1.21 12.53 -8.39
C HIS A 19 2.09 11.65 -7.50
N GLU A 20 2.18 11.98 -6.21
CA GLU A 20 2.98 11.18 -5.30
C GLU A 20 2.32 9.83 -5.01
N VAL A 21 1.00 9.80 -5.02
CA VAL A 21 0.31 8.52 -4.89
C VAL A 21 0.65 7.62 -6.07
N ASP A 22 0.65 8.19 -7.28
CA ASP A 22 0.98 7.41 -8.46
C ASP A 22 2.40 6.87 -8.39
N LYS A 23 3.32 7.66 -7.86
CA LYS A 23 4.70 7.20 -7.70
C LYS A 23 4.78 6.03 -6.73
N LEU A 24 4.03 6.07 -5.65
CA LEU A 24 4.02 4.98 -4.71
C LEU A 24 3.47 3.71 -5.36
N ILE A 25 2.39 3.84 -6.10
CA ILE A 25 1.78 2.68 -6.75
C ILE A 25 2.77 2.08 -7.77
N ASP A 26 3.42 2.92 -8.55
CA ASP A 26 4.40 2.45 -9.52
C ASP A 26 5.55 1.74 -8.84
N PHE A 27 6.00 2.27 -7.70
CA PHE A 27 7.06 1.65 -6.93
C PHE A 27 6.66 0.26 -6.47
N LEU A 28 5.46 0.13 -5.93
CA LEU A 28 4.98 -1.16 -5.45
C LEU A 28 4.84 -2.15 -6.60
N LYS A 29 4.36 -1.68 -7.74
CA LYS A 29 4.24 -2.56 -8.90
C LYS A 29 5.61 -3.01 -9.40
N SER A 30 6.58 -2.12 -9.41
CA SER A 30 7.90 -2.47 -9.92
C SER A 30 8.58 -3.48 -9.01
N ARG A 31 8.24 -3.48 -7.74
CA ARG A 31 8.78 -4.46 -6.81
C ARG A 31 7.91 -5.71 -6.72
N LYS A 32 6.85 -5.75 -7.50
CA LYS A 32 5.89 -6.85 -7.47
C LYS A 32 5.32 -7.10 -6.09
N GLN A 33 5.18 -6.03 -5.33
CA GLN A 33 4.64 -6.14 -3.98
C GLN A 33 3.13 -6.18 -4.04
N ARG A 34 2.52 -7.10 -3.32
CA ARG A 34 1.06 -7.18 -3.27
C ARG A 34 0.53 -6.09 -2.36
N TYR A 35 -0.49 -5.42 -2.81
CA TYR A 35 -1.12 -4.36 -2.03
C TYR A 35 -2.59 -4.22 -2.43
N THR A 36 -3.35 -3.57 -1.54
CA THR A 36 -4.74 -3.23 -1.82
C THR A 36 -4.97 -1.83 -1.29
N VAL A 37 -5.53 -0.97 -2.13
CA VAL A 37 -5.93 0.36 -1.67
C VAL A 37 -7.36 0.25 -1.15
N ILE A 38 -7.53 0.48 0.15
CA ILE A 38 -8.83 0.32 0.78
C ILE A 38 -9.69 1.53 0.49
N TRP A 39 -9.12 2.73 0.58
CA TRP A 39 -9.81 3.95 0.18
C TRP A 39 -8.80 5.04 -0.17
N LYS A 40 -9.27 6.01 -0.93
CA LYS A 40 -8.48 7.17 -1.30
C LYS A 40 -9.37 8.39 -1.15
N ASN A 41 -8.87 9.43 -0.52
CA ASN A 41 -9.63 10.64 -0.26
C ASN A 41 -8.79 11.86 -0.62
N THR A 42 -9.31 12.71 -1.48
CA THR A 42 -8.63 13.93 -1.86
C THR A 42 -9.19 15.06 -1.01
N LEU A 43 -8.30 15.77 -0.33
CA LEU A 43 -8.68 16.84 0.56
C LEU A 43 -8.81 18.15 -0.21
N ASN A 44 -9.46 19.13 0.42
CA ASN A 44 -9.70 20.42 -0.24
C ASN A 44 -8.42 21.16 -0.56
N ASN A 45 -7.36 20.92 0.16
CA ASN A 45 -6.09 21.62 -0.06
C ASN A 45 -5.21 20.92 -1.09
N GLY A 46 -5.74 19.92 -1.78
CA GLY A 46 -4.98 19.20 -2.80
C GLY A 46 -4.21 18.00 -2.29
N LYS A 47 -4.14 17.84 -0.99
CA LYS A 47 -3.46 16.67 -0.44
C LYS A 47 -4.35 15.44 -0.57
N VAL A 48 -3.73 14.29 -0.61
CA VAL A 48 -4.44 13.02 -0.80
C VAL A 48 -4.09 12.08 0.33
N GLN A 49 -5.09 11.49 0.93
CA GLN A 49 -4.89 10.45 1.93
C GLN A 49 -5.32 9.12 1.35
N ILE A 50 -4.53 8.09 1.59
CA ILE A 50 -4.93 6.75 1.19
C ILE A 50 -4.76 5.81 2.36
N ARG A 51 -5.60 4.80 2.40
CA ARG A 51 -5.40 3.68 3.29
C ARG A 51 -5.02 2.49 2.44
N ILE A 52 -3.85 1.95 2.69
CA ILE A 52 -3.31 0.89 1.87
C ILE A 52 -2.90 -0.27 2.76
N LYS A 53 -3.16 -1.46 2.30
CA LYS A 53 -2.73 -2.67 2.97
C LYS A 53 -1.73 -3.36 2.07
N LYS A 54 -0.52 -3.57 2.58
CA LYS A 54 0.54 -4.22 1.82
C LYS A 54 0.87 -5.54 2.45
N GLN A 55 1.16 -6.52 1.64
CA GLN A 55 1.59 -7.79 2.17
C GLN A 55 3.01 -7.66 2.65
N TYR A 56 3.21 -7.96 3.93
CA TYR A 56 4.50 -7.78 4.54
C TYR A 56 5.54 -8.70 3.95
N ASN A 57 5.18 -9.95 3.75
CA ASN A 57 6.11 -10.93 3.25
C ASN A 57 5.74 -11.27 1.83
N ASN A 58 6.61 -10.86 0.92
CA ASN A 58 6.35 -11.07 -0.47
C ASN A 58 6.73 -12.41 -0.96
N ASN A 59 7.15 -13.27 -0.11
CA ASN A 59 7.50 -14.59 -0.48
C ASN A 59 6.35 -15.37 -0.90
N ASP A 60 5.19 -14.82 -0.76
CA ASP A 60 4.15 -15.56 -1.29
C ASP A 60 3.99 -16.86 -0.69
N LEU A 61 3.78 -16.78 0.54
CA LEU A 61 3.59 -17.96 1.25
C LEU A 61 2.58 -18.78 0.74
N MET A 62 1.82 -18.18 -0.04
CA MET A 62 0.77 -18.85 -0.57
C MET A 62 1.16 -19.68 -1.63
N VAL A 63 2.33 -19.65 -1.91
CA VAL A 63 2.75 -20.53 -2.94
C VAL A 63 2.49 -21.92 -2.59
#